data_2c36a96b7998c6175985a63e8e2b1702
#
_entry.id   2c36a96b7998c6175985a63e8e2b1702
#
_cell.length_a   1.000
_cell.length_b   1.000
_cell.length_c   1.000
_cell.angle_alpha   90.00
_cell.angle_beta   90.00
_cell.angle_gamma   90.00
#
_symmetry.space_group_name_H-M   'P 1'
#
loop_
_entity.id
_entity.type
_entity.pdbx_description
1 polymer ?
#
loop_
_entity_poly.entity_id
_entity_poly.type
_entity_poly.pdbx_seq_one_letter_code
_entity_poly.pdbx_strand_id
1 'polypeptide(L)' 'LDDALKTLDLIKATGWVAMAQDIRGDVLVKKGDVKGAREAYSKGLASDASQSLQGLLRMKLNNLSN' A
#
# COMPACT_ATOMS: atom_id res chain seq x y z
N LEU A 1 11.62 -23.96 -7.53
CA LEU A 1 12.58 -22.86 -7.47
C LEU A 1 12.19 -21.75 -8.45
N ASP A 2 12.02 -22.11 -9.73
CA ASP A 2 11.62 -21.13 -10.74
C ASP A 2 10.21 -20.60 -10.47
N ASP A 3 9.34 -21.44 -9.94
CA ASP A 3 7.96 -21.05 -9.63
C ASP A 3 7.89 -19.97 -8.54
N ALA A 4 8.78 -20.06 -7.57
CA ALA A 4 8.84 -19.05 -6.50
C ALA A 4 9.25 -17.70 -7.05
N LEU A 5 10.24 -17.69 -7.96
CA LEU A 5 10.70 -16.45 -8.59
C LEU A 5 9.61 -15.85 -9.47
N LYS A 6 8.89 -16.68 -10.21
CA LYS A 6 7.78 -16.23 -11.05
C LYS A 6 6.67 -15.64 -10.20
N THR A 7 6.39 -16.25 -9.06
CA THR A 7 5.37 -15.75 -8.15
C THR A 7 5.77 -14.39 -7.58
N LEU A 8 7.04 -14.23 -7.21
CA LEU A 8 7.54 -12.95 -6.73
C LEU A 8 7.46 -11.87 -7.80
N ASP A 9 7.81 -12.20 -9.04
CA ASP A 9 7.71 -11.26 -10.15
C ASP A 9 6.27 -10.84 -10.40
N LEU A 10 5.36 -11.80 -10.32
CA LEU A 10 3.93 -11.53 -10.49
C LEU A 10 3.42 -10.60 -9.39
N ILE A 11 3.84 -10.84 -8.16
CA ILE A 11 3.46 -10.01 -7.01
C ILE A 11 3.97 -8.59 -7.21
N LYS A 12 5.21 -8.43 -7.66
CA LYS A 12 5.78 -7.12 -7.94
C LYS A 12 5.02 -6.44 -9.07
N ALA A 13 4.66 -7.18 -10.11
CA ALA A 13 3.91 -6.63 -11.24
C ALA A 13 2.51 -6.18 -10.84
N THR A 14 1.94 -6.74 -9.78
CA THR A 14 0.60 -6.39 -9.31
C THR A 14 0.61 -5.36 -8.17
N GLY A 15 1.75 -4.74 -7.91
CA GLY A 15 1.84 -3.68 -6.91
C GLY A 15 2.13 -4.20 -5.52
N TRP A 16 3.07 -5.10 -5.41
CA TRP A 16 3.44 -5.70 -4.12
C TRP A 16 3.85 -4.65 -3.09
N VAL A 17 4.68 -3.68 -3.51
CA VAL A 17 5.16 -2.64 -2.59
C VAL A 17 3.99 -1.79 -2.12
N ALA A 18 3.12 -1.41 -3.06
CA ALA A 18 1.94 -0.61 -2.72
C ALA A 18 1.01 -1.35 -1.77
N MET A 19 0.80 -2.65 -2.00
CA MET A 19 -0.02 -3.48 -1.11
C MET A 19 0.58 -3.57 0.28
N ALA A 20 1.90 -3.74 0.37
CA ALA A 20 2.59 -3.81 1.66
C ALA A 20 2.42 -2.50 2.43
N GLN A 21 2.52 -1.36 1.75
CA GLN A 21 2.34 -0.07 2.38
C GLN A 21 0.89 0.16 2.79
N ASP A 22 -0.06 -0.32 2.01
CA ASP A 22 -1.48 -0.24 2.37
C ASP A 22 -1.75 -0.99 3.67
N ILE A 23 -1.25 -2.22 3.78
CA ILE A 23 -1.40 -3.03 4.99
C ILE A 23 -0.73 -2.35 6.18
N ARG A 24 0.46 -1.83 5.97
CA ARG A 24 1.20 -1.13 7.01
C ARG A 24 0.42 0.09 7.51
N GLY A 25 -0.16 0.84 6.57
CA GLY A 25 -0.97 1.98 6.93
C GLY A 25 -2.18 1.58 7.77
N ASP A 26 -2.84 0.49 7.40
CA ASP A 26 -3.99 0.00 8.15
C ASP A 26 -3.61 -0.38 9.58
N VAL A 27 -2.47 -1.03 9.75
CA VAL A 27 -1.98 -1.40 11.09
C VAL A 27 -1.71 -0.15 11.92
N LEU A 28 -1.08 0.85 11.30
CA LEU A 28 -0.76 2.10 11.98
C LEU A 28 -2.02 2.86 12.39
N VAL A 29 -3.05 2.84 11.56
CA VAL A 29 -4.34 3.44 11.91
C VAL A 29 -4.91 2.78 13.16
N LYS A 30 -4.85 1.46 13.22
CA LYS A 30 -5.35 0.72 14.39
C LYS A 30 -4.56 1.05 15.64
N LYS A 31 -3.28 1.37 15.50
CA LYS A 31 -2.44 1.77 16.63
C LYS A 31 -2.64 3.23 17.02
N GLY A 32 -3.39 3.98 16.24
CA GLY A 32 -3.61 5.40 16.48
C GLY A 32 -2.51 6.28 15.91
N ASP A 33 -1.61 5.73 15.11
CA ASP A 33 -0.52 6.49 14.49
C ASP A 33 -0.97 6.99 13.12
N VAL A 34 -1.78 8.04 13.12
CA VAL A 34 -2.33 8.63 11.89
C VAL A 34 -1.22 9.17 11.00
N LYS A 35 -0.21 9.78 11.59
CA LYS A 35 0.90 10.37 10.84
C LYS A 35 1.68 9.28 10.10
N GLY A 36 2.00 8.19 10.79
CA GLY A 36 2.70 7.07 10.17
C GLY A 36 1.86 6.39 9.10
N ALA A 37 0.55 6.27 9.35
CA ALA A 37 -0.36 5.69 8.36
C ALA A 37 -0.40 6.53 7.09
N ARG A 38 -0.45 7.85 7.23
CA ARG A 38 -0.44 8.76 6.09
C ARG A 38 0.83 8.59 5.26
N GLU A 39 1.96 8.47 5.93
CA GLU A 39 3.24 8.24 5.24
C GLU A 39 3.22 6.91 4.49
N ALA A 40 2.72 5.85 5.11
CA ALA A 40 2.66 4.54 4.49
C ALA A 40 1.77 4.56 3.23
N TYR A 41 0.59 5.14 3.32
CA TYR A 41 -0.30 5.24 2.18
C TYR A 41 0.31 6.09 1.06
N SER A 42 0.97 7.19 1.42
CA SER A 42 1.64 8.06 0.44
C SER A 42 2.77 7.32 -0.27
N LYS A 43 3.55 6.53 0.46
CA LYS A 43 4.60 5.71 -0.15
C LYS A 43 4.01 4.68 -1.10
N GLY A 44 2.87 4.10 -0.72
CA GLY A 44 2.17 3.17 -1.60
C GLY A 44 1.75 3.83 -2.90
N LEU A 45 1.22 5.05 -2.83
CA LEU A 45 0.82 5.80 -4.02
C LEU A 45 2.01 6.12 -4.93
N ALA A 46 3.16 6.41 -4.34
CA ALA A 46 4.36 6.78 -5.09
C ALA A 46 5.10 5.57 -5.65
N SER A 47 4.68 4.35 -5.28
CA SER A 47 5.35 3.13 -5.72
C SER A 47 4.68 2.55 -6.97
N ASP A 48 4.50 1.23 -7.01
CA ASP A 48 4.00 0.50 -8.17
C ASP A 48 2.50 0.24 -8.12
N ALA A 49 1.74 1.09 -7.46
CA ALA A 49 0.30 0.89 -7.27
C ALA A 49 -0.45 0.88 -8.60
N SER A 50 -1.34 -0.10 -8.77
CA SER A 50 -2.27 -0.12 -9.89
C SER A 50 -3.28 1.02 -9.73
N GLN A 51 -4.04 1.32 -10.80
CA GLN A 51 -5.06 2.37 -10.72
C GLN A 51 -6.08 2.10 -9.61
N SER A 52 -6.51 0.86 -9.49
CA SER A 52 -7.47 0.47 -8.45
C SER A 52 -6.88 0.71 -7.06
N LEU A 53 -5.63 0.32 -6.86
CA LEU A 53 -4.98 0.47 -5.58
C LEU A 53 -4.69 1.94 -5.27
N GLN A 54 -4.34 2.74 -6.29
CA GLN A 54 -4.16 4.17 -6.12
C GLN A 54 -5.44 4.84 -5.62
N GLY A 55 -6.57 4.48 -6.20
CA GLY A 55 -7.86 4.99 -5.76
C GLY A 55 -8.17 4.65 -4.31
N LEU A 56 -7.88 3.40 -3.94
CA LEU A 56 -8.08 2.94 -2.57
C LEU A 56 -7.20 3.70 -1.59
N LEU A 57 -5.92 3.87 -1.93
CA LEU A 57 -4.96 4.57 -1.08
C LEU A 57 -5.36 6.04 -0.91
N ARG A 58 -5.80 6.68 -1.99
CA ARG A 58 -6.26 8.07 -1.91
C ARG A 58 -7.49 8.21 -1.02
N MET A 59 -8.41 7.26 -1.11
CA MET A 59 -9.60 7.26 -0.25
C MET A 59 -9.18 7.14 1.21
N LYS A 60 -8.25 6.25 1.51
CA LYS A 60 -7.76 6.07 2.88
C LYS A 60 -7.06 7.32 3.39
N LEU A 61 -6.26 7.97 2.54
CA LEU A 61 -5.61 9.22 2.89
C LEU A 61 -6.63 10.32 3.19
N ASN A 62 -7.68 10.41 2.38
CA ASN A 62 -8.76 11.36 2.61
C ASN A 62 -9.43 11.13 3.96
N ASN A 63 -9.70 9.88 4.28
CA ASN A 63 -10.33 9.54 5.55
C ASN A 63 -9.46 9.93 6.74
N LEU A 64 -8.16 9.81 6.61
CA LEU A 64 -7.24 10.23 7.67
C LEU A 64 -7.19 11.74 7.85
N SER A 65 -7.43 12.48 6.77
CA SER A 65 -7.41 13.94 6.81
C SER A 65 -8.65 14.52 7.48
N ASN A 66 -9.69 13.76 7.58
CA ASN A 66 -10.93 14.19 8.21
C ASN A 66 -10.96 13.75 9.67
#